data_fcc51cbafb693b31710ba78dd28fba6e
#
_entry.id   fcc51cbafb693b31710ba78dd28fba6e
#
_cell.length_a   1.000
_cell.length_b   1.000
_cell.length_c   1.000
_cell.angle_alpha   90.00
_cell.angle_beta   90.00
_cell.angle_gamma   90.00
#
_symmetry.space_group_name_H-M   'P 1'
#
loop_
_entity.id
_entity.type
_entity.pdbx_description
1 polymer ?
#
loop_
_entity_poly.entity_id
_entity_poly.type
_entity_poly.pdbx_seq_one_letter_code
_entity_poly.pdbx_strand_id
1 'polypeptide(L)'
;MILKGVYTMALYGYCRISTTKQDITRQVRNIKAVYPDAVIFQEAYTGTKQDRPIWNKLQAKAKEGDTIVFDSVSRMSRTALEGFRDYEDLYNRNVTLVFLKEPHINSDTYRNTLSSLLTMTNTDVDYILEGINKYLMALAKEQIRIAFEQAEKEVKDLHQRTKEGIETARINGKQIGQVKGTKLTTKKSIASKEVIQKHSKDFNGTLDDAEMMKLTRLSRNTYYKYKRELREA
;
A
#
# COMPACT_ATOMS: atom_id res chain seq x y z
N MET A 1 -39.49 -23.61 3.14
CA MET A 1 -39.00 -22.70 4.20
C MET A 1 -37.50 -22.59 4.02
N ILE A 2 -37.04 -21.59 3.25
CA ILE A 2 -35.61 -21.39 2.93
C ILE A 2 -35.02 -20.62 4.11
N LEU A 3 -34.14 -21.28 4.88
CA LEU A 3 -33.34 -20.63 5.91
C LEU A 3 -32.47 -19.56 5.22
N LYS A 4 -32.86 -18.29 5.35
CA LYS A 4 -31.95 -17.16 5.05
C LYS A 4 -30.75 -17.30 6.01
N GLY A 5 -29.62 -17.73 5.46
CA GLY A 5 -28.40 -17.79 6.21
C GLY A 5 -28.14 -16.40 6.83
N VAL A 6 -27.84 -16.35 8.11
CA VAL A 6 -27.41 -15.13 8.81
C VAL A 6 -26.07 -14.75 8.20
N TYR A 7 -26.08 -13.81 7.24
CA TYR A 7 -24.86 -13.23 6.72
C TYR A 7 -24.27 -12.34 7.82
N THR A 8 -23.24 -12.82 8.48
CA THR A 8 -22.43 -11.99 9.36
C THR A 8 -21.67 -11.00 8.47
N MET A 9 -21.93 -9.71 8.64
CA MET A 9 -21.19 -8.63 7.98
C MET A 9 -19.70 -8.77 8.30
N ALA A 10 -18.88 -8.89 7.28
CA ALA A 10 -17.45 -9.06 7.46
C ALA A 10 -16.75 -7.69 7.57
N LEU A 11 -15.74 -7.64 8.42
CA LEU A 11 -14.94 -6.44 8.68
C LEU A 11 -13.51 -6.67 8.19
N TYR A 12 -13.09 -5.92 7.20
CA TYR A 12 -11.78 -6.02 6.58
C TYR A 12 -10.96 -4.76 6.83
N GLY A 13 -9.65 -4.92 7.03
CA GLY A 13 -8.69 -3.82 7.01
C GLY A 13 -7.75 -3.97 5.83
N TYR A 14 -7.57 -2.93 5.03
CA TYR A 14 -6.62 -2.96 3.92
C TYR A 14 -5.42 -2.06 4.20
N CYS A 15 -4.23 -2.65 4.17
CA CYS A 15 -2.95 -1.99 4.40
C CYS A 15 -2.04 -2.14 3.18
N ARG A 16 -1.40 -1.05 2.76
CA ARG A 16 -0.52 -1.05 1.59
C ARG A 16 0.76 -0.28 1.82
N ILE A 17 1.88 -0.85 1.37
CA ILE A 17 3.19 -0.21 1.30
C ILE A 17 3.72 -0.19 -0.14
N SER A 18 4.61 0.76 -0.44
CA SER A 18 5.19 0.93 -1.77
C SER A 18 6.42 0.07 -2.01
N THR A 19 7.08 -0.39 -0.94
CA THR A 19 8.25 -1.28 -1.00
C THR A 19 8.25 -2.22 0.19
N THR A 20 8.80 -3.42 0.03
CA THR A 20 8.94 -4.42 1.11
C THR A 20 9.81 -3.96 2.28
N LYS A 21 10.58 -2.88 2.09
CA LYS A 21 11.40 -2.27 3.16
C LYS A 21 10.60 -1.31 4.07
N GLN A 22 9.40 -0.91 3.66
CA GLN A 22 8.54 -0.04 4.48
C GLN A 22 7.80 -0.87 5.53
N ASP A 23 7.63 -0.30 6.71
CA ASP A 23 6.88 -0.95 7.79
C ASP A 23 5.37 -0.72 7.62
N ILE A 24 4.63 -1.81 7.47
CA ILE A 24 3.16 -1.83 7.37
C ILE A 24 2.50 -1.86 8.75
N THR A 25 3.25 -2.18 9.81
CA THR A 25 2.76 -2.44 11.16
C THR A 25 1.99 -1.25 11.72
N ARG A 26 2.41 -0.01 11.39
CA ARG A 26 1.69 1.20 11.81
C ARG A 26 0.25 1.21 11.31
N GLN A 27 0.02 0.88 10.04
CA GLN A 27 -1.34 0.87 9.47
C GLN A 27 -2.19 -0.22 10.14
N VAL A 28 -1.64 -1.42 10.31
CA VAL A 28 -2.31 -2.52 11.01
C VAL A 28 -2.69 -2.12 12.42
N ARG A 29 -1.76 -1.52 13.19
CA ARG A 29 -2.02 -1.04 14.55
C ARG A 29 -3.13 0.01 14.59
N ASN A 30 -3.10 0.99 13.69
CA ASN A 30 -4.12 2.04 13.63
C ASN A 30 -5.52 1.46 13.35
N ILE A 31 -5.62 0.53 12.40
CA ILE A 31 -6.89 -0.14 12.08
C ILE A 31 -7.36 -0.99 13.27
N LYS A 32 -6.47 -1.82 13.84
CA LYS A 32 -6.80 -2.70 14.98
C LYS A 32 -7.15 -1.96 16.27
N ALA A 33 -6.65 -0.75 16.45
CA ALA A 33 -6.99 0.08 17.61
C ALA A 33 -8.47 0.53 17.60
N VAL A 34 -9.06 0.72 16.40
CA VAL A 34 -10.47 1.14 16.24
C VAL A 34 -11.36 -0.08 15.93
N TYR A 35 -10.85 -1.04 15.17
CA TYR A 35 -11.54 -2.24 14.71
C TYR A 35 -10.72 -3.50 15.05
N PRO A 36 -10.75 -3.99 16.29
CA PRO A 36 -9.93 -5.13 16.74
C PRO A 36 -10.15 -6.41 15.93
N ASP A 37 -11.40 -6.66 15.52
CA ASP A 37 -11.81 -7.88 14.80
C ASP A 37 -11.58 -7.82 13.29
N ALA A 38 -11.09 -6.69 12.73
CA ALA A 38 -10.88 -6.54 11.31
C ALA A 38 -9.89 -7.59 10.76
N VAL A 39 -10.27 -8.31 9.73
CA VAL A 39 -9.38 -9.23 8.99
C VAL A 39 -8.46 -8.40 8.10
N ILE A 40 -7.15 -8.42 8.36
CA ILE A 40 -6.19 -7.56 7.69
C ILE A 40 -5.70 -8.17 6.38
N PHE A 41 -5.84 -7.41 5.29
CA PHE A 41 -5.25 -7.65 3.98
C PHE A 41 -4.04 -6.73 3.80
N GLN A 42 -2.87 -7.33 3.60
CA GLN A 42 -1.62 -6.58 3.48
C GLN A 42 -1.04 -6.71 2.08
N GLU A 43 -0.74 -5.61 1.44
CA GLU A 43 -0.15 -5.57 0.12
C GLU A 43 1.19 -4.81 0.12
N ALA A 44 2.25 -5.50 -0.27
CA ALA A 44 3.54 -4.92 -0.53
C ALA A 44 3.72 -4.79 -2.05
N TYR A 45 3.49 -3.59 -2.58
CA TYR A 45 3.58 -3.33 -4.01
C TYR A 45 4.94 -2.75 -4.37
N THR A 46 5.76 -3.52 -5.05
CA THR A 46 7.07 -3.09 -5.55
C THR A 46 6.99 -2.82 -7.05
N GLY A 47 7.07 -1.54 -7.46
CA GLY A 47 7.37 -1.17 -8.83
C GLY A 47 6.20 -0.75 -9.70
N THR A 48 6.45 -0.73 -10.99
CA THR A 48 5.68 -0.14 -12.08
C THR A 48 4.46 -0.95 -12.54
N LYS A 49 4.25 -2.16 -12.03
CA LYS A 49 3.10 -2.99 -12.40
C LYS A 49 1.85 -2.55 -11.61
N GLN A 50 0.78 -2.26 -12.32
CA GLN A 50 -0.51 -1.84 -11.76
C GLN A 50 -1.30 -2.99 -11.11
N ASP A 51 -0.80 -4.22 -11.14
CA ASP A 51 -1.46 -5.36 -10.53
C ASP A 51 -1.43 -5.28 -9.00
N ARG A 52 -2.62 -5.17 -8.41
CA ARG A 52 -2.86 -5.17 -6.96
C ARG A 52 -3.63 -6.44 -6.57
N PRO A 53 -2.97 -7.60 -6.58
CA PRO A 53 -3.66 -8.89 -6.44
C PRO A 53 -4.42 -9.03 -5.12
N ILE A 54 -3.89 -8.46 -4.03
CA ILE A 54 -4.57 -8.52 -2.72
C ILE A 54 -5.77 -7.58 -2.71
N TRP A 55 -5.65 -6.37 -3.30
CA TRP A 55 -6.78 -5.46 -3.47
C TRP A 55 -7.87 -6.04 -4.33
N ASN A 56 -7.53 -6.57 -5.50
CA ASN A 56 -8.47 -7.19 -6.41
C ASN A 56 -9.20 -8.38 -5.75
N LYS A 57 -8.46 -9.18 -4.98
CA LYS A 57 -9.04 -10.28 -4.20
C LYS A 57 -10.02 -9.77 -3.14
N LEU A 58 -9.68 -8.68 -2.44
CA LEU A 58 -10.56 -8.08 -1.44
C LEU A 58 -11.81 -7.50 -2.06
N GLN A 59 -11.68 -6.73 -3.17
CA GLN A 59 -12.82 -6.19 -3.92
C GLN A 59 -13.78 -7.30 -4.40
N ALA A 60 -13.23 -8.39 -4.93
CA ALA A 60 -14.03 -9.54 -5.39
C ALA A 60 -14.70 -10.28 -4.22
N LYS A 61 -14.09 -10.29 -3.03
CA LYS A 61 -14.60 -10.95 -1.84
C LYS A 61 -15.69 -10.15 -1.12
N ALA A 62 -15.55 -8.81 -1.10
CA ALA A 62 -16.46 -7.93 -0.38
C ALA A 62 -17.87 -7.99 -0.95
N LYS A 63 -18.85 -8.15 -0.05
CA LYS A 63 -20.27 -8.26 -0.34
C LYS A 63 -21.04 -7.09 0.28
N GLU A 64 -22.31 -6.99 -0.08
CA GLU A 64 -23.24 -6.04 0.54
C GLU A 64 -23.23 -6.17 2.06
N GLY A 65 -23.13 -5.04 2.75
CA GLY A 65 -23.06 -4.95 4.21
C GLY A 65 -21.66 -5.11 4.80
N ASP A 66 -20.67 -5.61 4.04
CA ASP A 66 -19.29 -5.69 4.52
C ASP A 66 -18.67 -4.29 4.71
N THR A 67 -17.67 -4.21 5.57
CA THR A 67 -16.93 -2.98 5.84
C THR A 67 -15.45 -3.16 5.48
N ILE A 68 -14.89 -2.18 4.74
CA ILE A 68 -13.45 -2.11 4.45
C ILE A 68 -12.87 -0.84 5.10
N VAL A 69 -11.88 -1.03 5.95
CA VAL A 69 -11.19 0.04 6.70
C VAL A 69 -9.81 0.31 6.13
N PHE A 70 -9.51 1.58 5.91
CA PHE A 70 -8.21 2.10 5.46
C PHE A 70 -7.61 3.04 6.50
N ASP A 71 -6.28 3.03 6.66
CA ASP A 71 -5.57 4.04 7.47
C ASP A 71 -5.74 5.45 6.88
N SER A 72 -5.72 5.57 5.54
CA SER A 72 -5.95 6.82 4.79
C SER A 72 -6.36 6.54 3.35
N VAL A 73 -6.90 7.55 2.66
CA VAL A 73 -7.27 7.52 1.24
C VAL A 73 -6.13 7.05 0.34
N SER A 74 -4.90 7.48 0.61
CA SER A 74 -3.72 7.09 -0.15
C SER A 74 -3.39 5.58 -0.07
N ARG A 75 -4.03 4.82 0.83
CA ARG A 75 -3.90 3.37 0.88
C ARG A 75 -4.82 2.67 -0.10
N MET A 76 -5.99 3.24 -0.35
CA MET A 76 -6.94 2.70 -1.32
C MET A 76 -6.41 2.78 -2.75
N SER A 77 -5.93 3.94 -3.21
CA SER A 77 -5.34 4.10 -4.54
C SER A 77 -4.14 5.06 -4.55
N ARG A 78 -3.39 5.06 -5.65
CA ARG A 78 -2.29 6.00 -5.94
C ARG A 78 -2.71 7.12 -6.85
N THR A 79 -3.73 6.90 -7.67
CA THR A 79 -4.30 7.89 -8.58
C THR A 79 -5.69 8.26 -8.12
N ALA A 80 -6.04 9.52 -8.24
CA ALA A 80 -7.36 10.02 -7.85
C ALA A 80 -8.46 9.33 -8.65
N LEU A 81 -8.24 9.16 -9.96
CA LEU A 81 -9.24 8.57 -10.85
C LEU A 81 -9.58 7.11 -10.52
N GLU A 82 -8.55 6.27 -10.30
CA GLU A 82 -8.78 4.87 -9.91
C GLU A 82 -9.43 4.79 -8.53
N GLY A 83 -8.94 5.59 -7.57
CA GLY A 83 -9.47 5.60 -6.22
C GLY A 83 -10.94 5.99 -6.18
N PHE A 84 -11.32 6.99 -6.94
CA PHE A 84 -12.72 7.42 -7.04
C PHE A 84 -13.61 6.36 -7.70
N ARG A 85 -13.14 5.70 -8.77
CA ARG A 85 -13.88 4.60 -9.43
C ARG A 85 -14.07 3.40 -8.49
N ASP A 86 -12.99 2.98 -7.81
CA ASP A 86 -13.04 1.89 -6.83
C ASP A 86 -14.01 2.22 -5.69
N TYR A 87 -14.01 3.49 -5.23
CA TYR A 87 -14.95 3.97 -4.21
C TYR A 87 -16.39 3.89 -4.70
N GLU A 88 -16.71 4.41 -5.89
CA GLU A 88 -18.05 4.37 -6.46
C GLU A 88 -18.55 2.93 -6.66
N ASP A 89 -17.71 2.02 -7.17
CA ASP A 89 -18.07 0.61 -7.36
C ASP A 89 -18.46 -0.04 -6.04
N LEU A 90 -17.61 0.08 -5.02
CA LEU A 90 -17.86 -0.53 -3.70
C LEU A 90 -19.07 0.11 -3.00
N TYR A 91 -19.21 1.44 -3.12
CA TYR A 91 -20.36 2.16 -2.58
C TYR A 91 -21.68 1.68 -3.20
N ASN A 92 -21.73 1.54 -4.54
CA ASN A 92 -22.90 1.06 -5.28
C ASN A 92 -23.23 -0.41 -4.97
N ARG A 93 -22.24 -1.18 -4.52
CA ARG A 93 -22.39 -2.55 -4.03
C ARG A 93 -22.80 -2.63 -2.55
N ASN A 94 -23.14 -1.48 -1.92
CA ASN A 94 -23.48 -1.37 -0.50
C ASN A 94 -22.35 -1.87 0.44
N VAL A 95 -21.09 -1.76 0.05
CA VAL A 95 -19.94 -1.97 0.92
C VAL A 95 -19.63 -0.68 1.67
N THR A 96 -19.45 -0.77 2.98
CA THR A 96 -19.08 0.39 3.81
C THR A 96 -17.57 0.63 3.72
N LEU A 97 -17.17 1.86 3.39
CA LEU A 97 -15.77 2.30 3.33
C LEU A 97 -15.48 3.26 4.46
N VAL A 98 -14.42 2.98 5.22
CA VAL A 98 -13.99 3.79 6.36
C VAL A 98 -12.54 4.22 6.18
N PHE A 99 -12.28 5.52 6.28
CA PHE A 99 -10.95 6.14 6.21
C PHE A 99 -10.64 6.79 7.56
N LEU A 100 -9.69 6.23 8.31
CA LEU A 100 -9.42 6.67 9.69
C LEU A 100 -8.93 8.12 9.77
N LYS A 101 -8.18 8.59 8.75
CA LYS A 101 -7.64 9.94 8.71
C LYS A 101 -8.55 10.94 8.00
N GLU A 102 -9.40 10.47 7.13
CA GLU A 102 -10.31 11.29 6.34
C GLU A 102 -11.78 10.86 6.58
N PRO A 103 -12.31 10.97 7.81
CA PRO A 103 -13.65 10.45 8.16
C PRO A 103 -14.79 11.15 7.42
N HIS A 104 -14.55 12.36 6.89
CA HIS A 104 -15.54 13.12 6.12
C HIS A 104 -15.90 12.47 4.78
N ILE A 105 -15.08 11.52 4.28
CA ILE A 105 -15.38 10.77 3.06
C ILE A 105 -15.77 9.31 3.33
N ASN A 106 -16.01 8.94 4.57
CA ASN A 106 -16.57 7.63 4.88
C ASN A 106 -17.91 7.45 4.17
N SER A 107 -18.17 6.25 3.66
CA SER A 107 -19.41 5.98 2.92
C SER A 107 -20.67 6.19 3.76
N ASP A 108 -20.61 6.01 5.08
CA ASP A 108 -21.73 6.30 5.97
C ASP A 108 -21.98 7.81 6.10
N THR A 109 -20.91 8.63 6.16
CA THR A 109 -21.06 10.10 6.12
C THR A 109 -21.76 10.53 4.84
N TYR A 110 -21.36 9.93 3.71
CA TYR A 110 -21.99 10.17 2.42
C TYR A 110 -23.46 9.69 2.39
N ARG A 111 -23.76 8.48 2.89
CA ARG A 111 -25.16 7.97 3.01
C ARG A 111 -26.00 8.85 3.92
N ASN A 112 -25.48 9.31 5.05
CA ASN A 112 -26.19 10.20 5.96
C ASN A 112 -26.49 11.56 5.32
N THR A 113 -25.57 12.10 4.52
CA THR A 113 -25.84 13.29 3.72
C THR A 113 -26.97 13.04 2.73
N LEU A 114 -27.01 11.86 2.09
CA LEU A 114 -28.10 11.48 1.19
C LEU A 114 -29.43 11.24 1.92
N SER A 115 -29.39 10.67 3.15
CA SER A 115 -30.62 10.46 3.95
C SER A 115 -31.18 11.76 4.51
N SER A 116 -30.34 12.80 4.64
CA SER A 116 -30.77 14.17 4.96
C SER A 116 -31.22 14.98 3.74
N LEU A 117 -31.33 14.34 2.56
CA LEU A 117 -31.95 14.94 1.40
C LEU A 117 -33.39 15.35 1.71
N LEU A 118 -33.80 16.43 1.10
CA LEU A 118 -35.13 16.99 1.31
C LEU A 118 -36.21 15.97 0.93
N THR A 119 -37.09 15.68 1.87
CA THR A 119 -38.19 14.74 1.65
C THR A 119 -39.18 15.29 0.64
N MET A 120 -39.58 14.44 -0.31
CA MET A 120 -40.60 14.80 -1.29
C MET A 120 -41.95 15.01 -0.61
N THR A 121 -42.67 16.06 -1.04
CA THR A 121 -43.93 16.50 -0.44
C THR A 121 -45.16 16.06 -1.21
N ASN A 122 -44.98 15.43 -2.39
CA ASN A 122 -46.02 15.08 -3.36
C ASN A 122 -46.80 16.33 -3.88
N THR A 123 -46.09 17.44 -4.04
CA THR A 123 -46.59 18.70 -4.61
C THR A 123 -45.65 19.19 -5.72
N ASP A 124 -46.06 20.24 -6.46
CA ASP A 124 -45.25 20.86 -7.51
C ASP A 124 -43.88 21.38 -7.01
N VAL A 125 -43.73 21.57 -5.70
CA VAL A 125 -42.45 21.93 -5.05
C VAL A 125 -41.39 20.83 -5.23
N ASP A 126 -41.79 19.61 -5.48
CA ASP A 126 -40.90 18.46 -5.64
C ASP A 126 -39.93 18.60 -6.83
N TYR A 127 -40.31 19.34 -7.88
CA TYR A 127 -39.40 19.68 -8.98
C TYR A 127 -38.18 20.47 -8.51
N ILE A 128 -38.38 21.38 -7.54
CA ILE A 128 -37.28 22.16 -6.94
C ILE A 128 -36.47 21.28 -6.00
N LEU A 129 -37.13 20.48 -5.16
CA LEU A 129 -36.49 19.58 -4.19
C LEU A 129 -35.65 18.55 -4.89
N GLU A 130 -36.10 17.99 -6.01
CA GLU A 130 -35.30 17.05 -6.83
C GLU A 130 -34.03 17.70 -7.37
N GLY A 131 -34.13 18.94 -7.86
CA GLY A 131 -32.96 19.71 -8.32
C GLY A 131 -31.93 19.95 -7.22
N ILE A 132 -32.38 20.33 -6.03
CA ILE A 132 -31.52 20.55 -4.85
C ILE A 132 -30.88 19.23 -4.44
N ASN A 133 -31.63 18.15 -4.36
CA ASN A 133 -31.13 16.83 -4.01
C ASN A 133 -30.04 16.35 -4.99
N LYS A 134 -30.24 16.51 -6.30
CA LYS A 134 -29.24 16.22 -7.33
C LYS A 134 -27.97 17.04 -7.15
N TYR A 135 -28.11 18.33 -6.81
CA TYR A 135 -26.96 19.20 -6.53
C TYR A 135 -26.19 18.76 -5.30
N LEU A 136 -26.87 18.42 -4.19
CA LEU A 136 -26.23 17.92 -2.96
C LEU A 136 -25.48 16.62 -3.20
N MET A 137 -26.05 15.71 -4.01
CA MET A 137 -25.35 14.49 -4.44
C MET A 137 -24.09 14.77 -5.25
N ALA A 138 -24.17 15.70 -6.20
CA ALA A 138 -23.02 16.09 -7.01
C ALA A 138 -21.91 16.71 -6.14
N LEU A 139 -22.28 17.55 -5.18
CA LEU A 139 -21.36 18.17 -4.25
C LEU A 139 -20.65 17.13 -3.36
N ALA A 140 -21.38 16.14 -2.85
CA ALA A 140 -20.81 15.08 -2.02
C ALA A 140 -19.83 14.20 -2.82
N LYS A 141 -20.14 13.84 -4.07
CA LYS A 141 -19.23 13.15 -4.99
C LYS A 141 -17.96 13.97 -5.23
N GLU A 142 -18.11 15.26 -5.43
CA GLU A 142 -16.96 16.17 -5.63
C GLU A 142 -16.06 16.23 -4.41
N GLN A 143 -16.60 16.22 -3.19
CA GLN A 143 -15.78 16.15 -1.95
C GLN A 143 -14.93 14.88 -1.89
N ILE A 144 -15.48 13.73 -2.26
CA ILE A 144 -14.74 12.48 -2.33
C ILE A 144 -13.63 12.57 -3.40
N ARG A 145 -13.94 13.10 -4.58
CA ARG A 145 -12.96 13.29 -5.67
C ARG A 145 -11.79 14.18 -5.22
N ILE A 146 -12.09 15.30 -4.59
CA ILE A 146 -11.09 16.25 -4.07
C ILE A 146 -10.18 15.55 -3.04
N ALA A 147 -10.71 14.73 -2.14
CA ALA A 147 -9.91 14.01 -1.16
C ALA A 147 -8.89 13.06 -1.81
N PHE A 148 -9.26 12.35 -2.87
CA PHE A 148 -8.34 11.52 -3.64
C PHE A 148 -7.28 12.35 -4.39
N GLU A 149 -7.67 13.49 -4.98
CA GLU A 149 -6.74 14.40 -5.65
C GLU A 149 -5.71 15.01 -4.68
N GLN A 150 -6.16 15.41 -3.49
CA GLN A 150 -5.28 15.91 -2.44
C GLN A 150 -4.27 14.84 -2.00
N ALA A 151 -4.72 13.60 -1.79
CA ALA A 151 -3.85 12.50 -1.44
C ALA A 151 -2.81 12.17 -2.53
N GLU A 152 -3.19 12.24 -3.79
CA GLU A 152 -2.26 12.07 -4.93
C GLU A 152 -1.24 13.22 -4.98
N LYS A 153 -1.70 14.45 -4.79
CA LYS A 153 -0.85 15.65 -4.76
C LYS A 153 0.18 15.57 -3.64
N GLU A 154 -0.21 15.19 -2.43
CA GLU A 154 0.72 15.04 -1.30
C GLU A 154 1.87 14.08 -1.61
N VAL A 155 1.58 12.96 -2.29
CA VAL A 155 2.63 12.01 -2.70
C VAL A 155 3.57 12.62 -3.74
N LYS A 156 3.04 13.36 -4.72
CA LYS A 156 3.85 14.06 -5.73
C LYS A 156 4.74 15.13 -5.09
N ASP A 157 4.18 15.93 -4.19
CA ASP A 157 4.90 17.00 -3.49
C ASP A 157 6.02 16.42 -2.60
N LEU A 158 5.76 15.30 -1.91
CA LEU A 158 6.79 14.61 -1.13
C LEU A 158 7.95 14.12 -2.02
N HIS A 159 7.64 13.55 -3.17
CA HIS A 159 8.67 13.11 -4.13
C HIS A 159 9.47 14.30 -4.67
N GLN A 160 8.80 15.41 -4.98
CA GLN A 160 9.45 16.62 -5.47
C GLN A 160 10.39 17.22 -4.42
N ARG A 161 9.92 17.43 -3.19
CA ARG A 161 10.75 17.91 -2.07
C ARG A 161 11.96 17.01 -1.82
N THR A 162 11.80 15.69 -1.95
CA THR A 162 12.90 14.74 -1.81
C THR A 162 13.96 14.95 -2.91
N LYS A 163 13.53 15.12 -4.17
CA LYS A 163 14.44 15.40 -5.29
C LYS A 163 15.19 16.73 -5.08
N GLU A 164 14.47 17.77 -4.71
CA GLU A 164 15.04 19.10 -4.44
C GLU A 164 16.02 19.06 -3.27
N GLY A 165 15.69 18.34 -2.19
CA GLY A 165 16.58 18.13 -1.05
C GLY A 165 17.87 17.38 -1.44
N ILE A 166 17.78 16.37 -2.31
CA ILE A 166 18.95 15.65 -2.84
C ILE A 166 19.81 16.61 -3.70
N GLU A 167 19.18 17.39 -4.57
CA GLU A 167 19.90 18.34 -5.42
C GLU A 167 20.60 19.43 -4.59
N THR A 168 19.91 20.00 -3.62
CA THR A 168 20.48 20.96 -2.67
C THR A 168 21.67 20.37 -1.92
N ALA A 169 21.56 19.11 -1.47
CA ALA A 169 22.68 18.44 -0.80
C ALA A 169 23.87 18.23 -1.74
N ARG A 170 23.63 17.96 -3.04
CA ARG A 170 24.66 17.82 -4.07
C ARG A 170 25.37 19.16 -4.32
N ILE A 171 24.61 20.26 -4.46
CA ILE A 171 25.15 21.61 -4.65
C ILE A 171 26.02 22.02 -3.44
N ASN A 172 25.60 21.66 -2.24
CA ASN A 172 26.35 21.91 -1.01
C ASN A 172 27.54 20.95 -0.79
N GLY A 173 27.94 20.16 -1.80
CA GLY A 173 29.09 19.27 -1.75
C GLY A 173 28.89 18.02 -0.86
N LYS A 174 27.67 17.74 -0.40
CA LYS A 174 27.42 16.52 0.39
C LYS A 174 27.47 15.29 -0.51
N GLN A 175 28.17 14.25 -0.05
CA GLN A 175 28.19 12.96 -0.73
C GLN A 175 26.81 12.35 -0.75
N ILE A 176 26.29 12.07 -1.96
CA ILE A 176 24.99 11.43 -2.17
C ILE A 176 25.21 10.03 -2.74
N GLY A 177 24.74 9.03 -2.01
CA GLY A 177 24.96 7.63 -2.36
C GLY A 177 26.35 7.12 -1.96
N GLN A 178 26.75 5.99 -2.53
CA GLN A 178 28.02 5.36 -2.23
C GLN A 178 29.16 6.09 -2.99
N VAL A 179 30.28 6.31 -2.30
CA VAL A 179 31.51 6.81 -2.92
C VAL A 179 32.00 5.83 -3.97
N LYS A 180 32.37 6.33 -5.15
CA LYS A 180 32.89 5.50 -6.24
C LYS A 180 34.15 4.75 -5.75
N GLY A 181 34.18 3.43 -5.94
CA GLY A 181 35.32 2.58 -5.52
C GLY A 181 35.20 2.01 -4.11
N THR A 182 34.26 2.44 -3.28
CA THR A 182 34.06 1.87 -1.95
C THR A 182 33.44 0.46 -2.06
N LYS A 183 34.11 -0.55 -1.54
CA LYS A 183 33.57 -1.92 -1.47
C LYS A 183 32.51 -1.99 -0.37
N LEU A 184 31.29 -2.37 -0.74
CA LEU A 184 30.18 -2.51 0.20
C LEU A 184 30.30 -3.83 0.96
N THR A 185 30.55 -3.75 2.26
CA THR A 185 30.58 -4.91 3.13
C THR A 185 29.21 -5.11 3.78
N THR A 186 28.45 -6.11 3.32
CA THR A 186 27.14 -6.45 3.86
C THR A 186 27.25 -7.60 4.86
N LYS A 187 26.30 -7.70 5.82
CA LYS A 187 26.23 -8.86 6.75
C LYS A 187 26.23 -10.19 5.99
N LYS A 188 25.53 -10.25 4.84
CA LYS A 188 25.48 -11.43 3.98
C LYS A 188 26.84 -11.73 3.36
N SER A 189 27.61 -10.73 2.94
CA SER A 189 28.94 -10.94 2.36
C SER A 189 29.94 -11.45 3.40
N ILE A 190 29.89 -10.94 4.65
CA ILE A 190 30.72 -11.39 5.74
C ILE A 190 30.42 -12.86 6.03
N ALA A 191 29.18 -13.20 6.33
CA ALA A 191 28.76 -14.57 6.62
C ALA A 191 29.09 -15.55 5.48
N SER A 192 28.88 -15.12 4.21
CA SER A 192 29.21 -15.97 3.06
C SER A 192 30.72 -16.20 2.93
N LYS A 193 31.56 -15.21 3.20
CA LYS A 193 33.03 -15.34 3.15
C LYS A 193 33.54 -16.24 4.25
N GLU A 194 32.99 -16.13 5.48
CA GLU A 194 33.33 -17.05 6.59
C GLU A 194 33.02 -18.50 6.23
N VAL A 195 31.84 -18.76 5.63
CA VAL A 195 31.48 -20.12 5.19
C VAL A 195 32.40 -20.61 4.06
N ILE A 196 32.78 -19.76 3.10
CA ILE A 196 33.70 -20.10 2.03
C ILE A 196 35.08 -20.45 2.62
N GLN A 197 35.62 -19.63 3.51
CA GLN A 197 36.90 -19.81 4.13
C GLN A 197 36.96 -21.10 4.96
N LYS A 198 35.86 -21.47 5.62
CA LYS A 198 35.79 -22.65 6.48
C LYS A 198 35.62 -23.96 5.71
N HIS A 199 34.93 -23.98 4.58
CA HIS A 199 34.48 -25.22 3.95
C HIS A 199 35.01 -25.46 2.53
N SER A 200 35.54 -24.44 1.83
CA SER A 200 36.02 -24.59 0.46
C SER A 200 37.40 -25.32 0.43
N LYS A 201 37.56 -26.23 -0.52
CA LYS A 201 38.84 -26.92 -0.77
C LYS A 201 40.02 -25.97 -0.97
N ASP A 202 39.82 -24.78 -1.52
CA ASP A 202 40.87 -23.79 -1.71
C ASP A 202 41.38 -23.16 -0.40
N PHE A 203 40.68 -23.37 0.70
CA PHE A 203 41.00 -22.88 2.03
C PHE A 203 41.07 -24.01 3.06
N ASN A 204 41.56 -25.21 2.64
CA ASN A 204 41.69 -26.42 3.45
C ASN A 204 40.34 -27.04 3.93
N GLY A 205 39.23 -26.69 3.31
CA GLY A 205 37.94 -27.35 3.54
C GLY A 205 37.77 -28.61 2.66
N THR A 206 36.54 -29.13 2.66
CA THR A 206 36.19 -30.38 1.95
C THR A 206 35.32 -30.21 0.72
N LEU A 207 34.63 -29.04 0.57
CA LEU A 207 33.65 -28.81 -0.46
C LEU A 207 34.25 -28.19 -1.73
N ASP A 208 33.78 -28.64 -2.89
CA ASP A 208 34.14 -28.06 -4.16
C ASP A 208 33.33 -26.75 -4.46
N ASP A 209 33.70 -26.09 -5.57
CA ASP A 209 33.07 -24.79 -5.92
C ASP A 209 31.56 -24.90 -6.21
N ALA A 210 31.10 -26.03 -6.77
CA ALA A 210 29.69 -26.24 -7.08
C ALA A 210 28.88 -26.48 -5.81
N GLU A 211 29.42 -27.27 -4.89
CA GLU A 211 28.84 -27.52 -3.56
C GLU A 211 28.81 -26.24 -2.71
N MET A 212 29.88 -25.45 -2.75
CA MET A 212 29.97 -24.17 -2.05
C MET A 212 28.97 -23.16 -2.58
N MET A 213 28.76 -23.07 -3.87
CA MET A 213 27.72 -22.18 -4.46
C MET A 213 26.31 -22.60 -4.04
N LYS A 214 26.04 -23.91 -3.95
CA LYS A 214 24.76 -24.43 -3.43
C LYS A 214 24.58 -24.09 -1.95
N LEU A 215 25.59 -24.33 -1.14
CA LEU A 215 25.56 -24.08 0.31
C LEU A 215 25.33 -22.59 0.63
N THR A 216 26.09 -21.71 -0.03
CA THR A 216 26.01 -20.26 0.21
C THR A 216 24.86 -19.57 -0.53
N ARG A 217 24.22 -20.24 -1.48
CA ARG A 217 23.20 -19.70 -2.41
C ARG A 217 23.68 -18.44 -3.14
N LEU A 218 24.96 -18.40 -3.49
CA LEU A 218 25.56 -17.30 -4.25
C LEU A 218 25.54 -17.62 -5.73
N SER A 219 25.39 -16.56 -6.55
CA SER A 219 25.63 -16.66 -7.99
C SER A 219 27.12 -16.92 -8.25
N ARG A 220 27.45 -17.60 -9.35
CA ARG A 220 28.82 -17.89 -9.76
C ARG A 220 29.74 -16.68 -9.69
N ASN A 221 29.32 -15.54 -10.25
CA ASN A 221 30.12 -14.33 -10.26
C ASN A 221 30.38 -13.78 -8.86
N THR A 222 29.39 -13.82 -7.96
CA THR A 222 29.53 -13.36 -6.58
C THR A 222 30.44 -14.30 -5.77
N TYR A 223 30.30 -15.61 -5.98
CA TYR A 223 31.12 -16.61 -5.32
C TYR A 223 32.61 -16.43 -5.66
N TYR A 224 32.98 -16.40 -6.96
CA TYR A 224 34.34 -16.20 -7.38
C TYR A 224 34.91 -14.82 -7.01
N LYS A 225 34.09 -13.80 -6.96
CA LYS A 225 34.48 -12.48 -6.42
C LYS A 225 34.90 -12.59 -4.96
N TYR A 226 34.09 -13.24 -4.10
CA TYR A 226 34.40 -13.42 -2.68
C TYR A 226 35.63 -14.32 -2.47
N LYS A 227 35.75 -15.38 -3.25
CA LYS A 227 36.93 -16.29 -3.23
C LYS A 227 38.23 -15.54 -3.55
N ARG A 228 38.18 -14.62 -4.53
CA ARG A 228 39.34 -13.76 -4.88
C ARG A 228 39.66 -12.78 -3.74
N GLU A 229 38.64 -12.11 -3.21
CA GLU A 229 38.81 -11.17 -2.10
C GLU A 229 39.37 -11.83 -0.83
N LEU A 230 39.10 -13.14 -0.60
CA LEU A 230 39.66 -13.91 0.51
C LEU A 230 41.09 -14.34 0.28
N ARG A 231 41.54 -14.51 -0.99
CA ARG A 231 42.93 -14.83 -1.34
C ARG A 231 43.86 -13.60 -1.28
N GLU A 232 43.26 -12.41 -1.46
CA GLU A 232 43.97 -11.12 -1.45
C GLU A 232 44.03 -10.50 -0.04
N ALA A 233 43.36 -11.07 0.95
CA ALA A 233 43.29 -10.58 2.33
C ALA A 233 44.31 -11.30 3.23
#